data_70acd251a3684cf5caf57fca5a364137
#
_entry.id   70acd251a3684cf5caf57fca5a364137
#
_cell.length_a   1.000
_cell.length_b   1.000
_cell.length_c   1.000
_cell.angle_alpha   90.00
_cell.angle_beta   90.00
_cell.angle_gamma   90.00
#
_symmetry.space_group_name_H-M   'P 1'
#
loop_
_entity.id
_entity.type
_entity.pdbx_description
1 polymer ?
#
loop_
_entity_poly.entity_id
_entity_poly.type
_entity_poly.pdbx_seq_one_letter_code
_entity_poly.pdbx_strand_id
1 'polypeptide(L)'
;MKPEKYRSLAAVYVMLVNDNNEILLGRRCHTGYRDGFYDMPAGHLEDGETLREAAARELLEETGIRVLIDDLDFVELLHRKSMDDRVYLDVFFQARKWEGEPGIQEPEKCNHMAWFPMDALPDMLVPHQKIVLNDRVDRKPYREVGWMGNLDV
;
A
#
# COMPACT_ATOMS: atom_id res chain seq x y z
N MET A 1 22.95 4.51 -31.34
CA MET A 1 22.78 4.21 -29.91
C MET A 1 21.27 4.11 -29.62
N LYS A 2 20.82 3.01 -29.05
CA LYS A 2 19.42 2.89 -28.63
C LYS A 2 19.21 3.73 -27.38
N PRO A 3 18.14 4.53 -27.29
CA PRO A 3 17.83 5.27 -26.07
C PRO A 3 17.66 4.29 -24.90
N GLU A 4 18.11 4.69 -23.72
CA GLU A 4 17.88 3.91 -22.50
C GLU A 4 16.37 3.76 -22.27
N LYS A 5 15.93 2.55 -21.95
CA LYS A 5 14.51 2.32 -21.64
C LYS A 5 14.15 2.98 -20.32
N TYR A 6 13.04 3.70 -20.32
CA TYR A 6 12.50 4.28 -19.09
C TYR A 6 12.17 3.18 -18.08
N ARG A 7 12.49 3.43 -16.82
CA ARG A 7 12.25 2.49 -15.72
C ARG A 7 11.37 3.15 -14.66
N SER A 8 10.28 2.48 -14.32
CA SER A 8 9.44 2.86 -13.20
C SER A 8 9.70 1.95 -12.00
N LEU A 9 9.48 2.46 -10.81
CA LEU A 9 9.46 1.66 -9.59
C LEU A 9 8.12 0.92 -9.49
N ALA A 10 8.13 -0.30 -8.99
CA ALA A 10 6.91 -1.03 -8.66
C ALA A 10 6.80 -1.18 -7.14
N ALA A 11 5.64 -0.82 -6.59
CA ALA A 11 5.31 -0.97 -5.19
C ALA A 11 3.99 -1.72 -5.03
N VAL A 12 3.88 -2.51 -3.98
CA VAL A 12 2.68 -3.28 -3.65
C VAL A 12 2.10 -2.80 -2.32
N TYR A 13 0.78 -2.85 -2.22
CA TYR A 13 0.02 -2.42 -1.05
C TYR A 13 -1.01 -3.49 -0.72
N VAL A 14 -1.21 -3.78 0.56
CA VAL A 14 -2.18 -4.77 1.00
C VAL A 14 -3.27 -4.14 1.84
N MET A 15 -4.50 -4.18 1.33
CA MET A 15 -5.71 -3.85 2.07
C MET A 15 -6.14 -5.09 2.86
N LEU A 16 -5.71 -5.20 4.11
CA LEU A 16 -6.14 -6.27 4.99
C LEU A 16 -7.44 -5.82 5.67
N VAL A 17 -8.55 -6.48 5.33
CA VAL A 17 -9.89 -6.08 5.78
C VAL A 17 -10.54 -7.22 6.56
N ASN A 18 -10.91 -6.96 7.81
CA ASN A 18 -11.53 -7.94 8.70
C ASN A 18 -13.06 -8.03 8.49
N ASP A 19 -13.70 -8.97 9.21
CA ASP A 19 -15.15 -9.20 9.12
C ASP A 19 -16.01 -8.05 9.64
N ASN A 20 -15.42 -7.14 10.42
CA ASN A 20 -16.08 -5.92 10.90
C ASN A 20 -15.97 -4.75 9.90
N ASN A 21 -15.45 -5.00 8.69
CA ASN A 21 -15.18 -3.98 7.68
C ASN A 21 -14.20 -2.90 8.17
N GLU A 22 -13.16 -3.34 8.86
CA GLU A 22 -12.05 -2.51 9.32
C GLU A 22 -10.77 -2.87 8.54
N ILE A 23 -9.96 -1.86 8.25
CA ILE A 23 -8.67 -2.00 7.58
C ILE A 23 -7.52 -1.88 8.58
N LEU A 24 -6.49 -2.70 8.41
CA LEU A 24 -5.26 -2.60 9.17
C LEU A 24 -4.36 -1.51 8.62
N LEU A 25 -3.99 -0.55 9.48
CA LEU A 25 -3.06 0.52 9.15
C LEU A 25 -1.98 0.65 10.21
N GLY A 26 -0.77 1.00 9.78
CA GLY A 26 0.37 1.30 10.64
C GLY A 26 0.77 2.77 10.53
N ARG A 27 1.22 3.37 11.64
CA ARG A 27 1.71 4.75 11.63
C ARG A 27 3.22 4.76 11.40
N ARG A 28 3.62 5.43 10.34
CA ARG A 28 5.02 5.57 9.94
C ARG A 28 5.82 6.38 10.95
N CYS A 29 7.06 5.93 11.21
CA CYS A 29 8.02 6.68 12.02
C CYS A 29 9.45 6.42 11.53
N HIS A 30 10.31 7.41 11.62
CA HIS A 30 11.74 7.35 11.28
C HIS A 30 12.06 6.81 9.87
N THR A 31 11.13 6.93 8.93
CA THR A 31 11.31 6.47 7.55
C THR A 31 11.85 7.57 6.62
N GLY A 32 11.69 8.84 7.02
CA GLY A 32 12.03 10.00 6.19
C GLY A 32 10.96 10.36 5.15
N TYR A 33 9.85 9.61 5.10
CA TYR A 33 8.74 9.87 4.22
C TYR A 33 7.41 9.72 4.95
N ARG A 34 6.61 10.79 4.98
CA ARG A 34 5.27 10.81 5.60
C ARG A 34 5.24 10.24 7.02
N ASP A 35 6.28 10.49 7.81
CA ASP A 35 6.29 10.06 9.22
C ASP A 35 5.15 10.73 9.99
N GLY A 36 4.48 9.95 10.85
CA GLY A 36 3.25 10.35 11.53
C GLY A 36 1.95 10.05 10.77
N PHE A 37 2.04 9.74 9.47
CA PHE A 37 0.89 9.29 8.67
C PHE A 37 0.67 7.79 8.83
N TYR A 38 -0.58 7.37 8.70
CA TYR A 38 -0.94 5.97 8.58
C TYR A 38 -0.82 5.50 7.14
N ASP A 39 -0.43 4.25 6.96
CA ASP A 39 -0.39 3.58 5.67
C ASP A 39 -0.77 2.09 5.79
N MET A 40 -1.08 1.51 4.64
CA MET A 40 -1.23 0.06 4.50
C MET A 40 0.13 -0.61 4.57
N PRO A 41 0.20 -1.90 4.92
CA PRO A 41 1.38 -2.72 4.65
C PRO A 41 1.76 -2.62 3.18
N ALA A 42 3.01 -2.26 2.91
CA ALA A 42 3.48 -1.93 1.57
C ALA A 42 4.99 -2.04 1.43
N GLY A 43 5.45 -2.25 0.20
CA GLY A 43 6.88 -2.21 -0.11
C GLY A 43 7.16 -2.35 -1.59
N HIS A 44 8.45 -2.26 -1.94
CA HIS A 44 8.90 -2.37 -3.32
C HIS A 44 9.01 -3.83 -3.78
N LEU A 45 8.73 -4.02 -5.07
CA LEU A 45 9.00 -5.29 -5.74
C LEU A 45 10.50 -5.58 -5.74
N GLU A 46 10.87 -6.81 -5.40
CA GLU A 46 12.23 -7.31 -5.47
C GLU A 46 12.44 -8.19 -6.71
N ASP A 47 13.71 -8.40 -7.07
CA ASP A 47 14.05 -9.25 -8.22
C ASP A 47 13.59 -10.70 -7.98
N GLY A 48 13.02 -11.30 -9.02
CA GLY A 48 12.61 -12.70 -9.02
C GLY A 48 11.28 -13.02 -8.34
N GLU A 49 10.53 -12.01 -7.86
CA GLU A 49 9.21 -12.23 -7.28
C GLU A 49 8.07 -11.64 -8.15
N THR A 50 6.91 -12.25 -8.09
CA THR A 50 5.68 -11.67 -8.63
C THR A 50 5.13 -10.59 -7.71
N LEU A 51 4.21 -9.76 -8.21
CA LEU A 51 3.56 -8.72 -7.38
C LEU A 51 2.80 -9.30 -6.18
N ARG A 52 2.15 -10.46 -6.32
CA ARG A 52 1.47 -11.13 -5.20
C ARG A 52 2.45 -11.69 -4.19
N GLU A 53 3.57 -12.26 -4.63
CA GLU A 53 4.65 -12.72 -3.74
C GLU A 53 5.24 -11.55 -2.96
N ALA A 54 5.50 -10.41 -3.61
CA ALA A 54 5.95 -9.20 -2.95
C ALA A 54 4.94 -8.72 -1.88
N ALA A 55 3.65 -8.70 -2.23
CA ALA A 55 2.59 -8.29 -1.31
C ALA A 55 2.51 -9.22 -0.08
N ALA A 56 2.59 -10.53 -0.28
CA ALA A 56 2.59 -11.50 0.82
C ALA A 56 3.84 -11.36 1.71
N ARG A 57 5.01 -11.15 1.11
CA ARG A 57 6.28 -10.95 1.82
C ARG A 57 6.23 -9.68 2.67
N GLU A 58 5.85 -8.55 2.11
CA GLU A 58 5.76 -7.27 2.83
C GLU A 58 4.75 -7.34 3.98
N LEU A 59 3.60 -7.96 3.76
CA LEU A 59 2.59 -8.15 4.81
C LEU A 59 3.17 -8.95 5.99
N LEU A 60 3.89 -10.03 5.70
CA LEU A 60 4.54 -10.85 6.73
C LEU A 60 5.63 -10.07 7.48
N GLU A 61 6.50 -9.37 6.76
CA GLU A 61 7.61 -8.60 7.34
C GLU A 61 7.13 -7.48 8.25
N GLU A 62 6.08 -6.77 7.86
CA GLU A 62 5.60 -5.60 8.60
C GLU A 62 4.60 -5.94 9.70
N THR A 63 3.81 -7.01 9.54
CA THR A 63 2.67 -7.30 10.45
C THR A 63 2.71 -8.67 11.11
N GLY A 64 3.50 -9.61 10.59
CA GLY A 64 3.49 -11.01 11.03
C GLY A 64 2.34 -11.85 10.44
N ILE A 65 1.48 -11.24 9.63
CA ILE A 65 0.35 -11.93 8.98
C ILE A 65 0.82 -12.74 7.79
N ARG A 66 0.31 -13.98 7.69
CA ARG A 66 0.51 -14.86 6.53
C ARG A 66 -0.74 -14.89 5.68
N VAL A 67 -0.58 -14.64 4.39
CA VAL A 67 -1.65 -14.71 3.40
C VAL A 67 -1.24 -15.69 2.29
N LEU A 68 -2.18 -16.46 1.79
CA LEU A 68 -1.97 -17.24 0.57
C LEU A 68 -2.02 -16.31 -0.64
N ILE A 69 -1.13 -16.54 -1.60
CA ILE A 69 -1.03 -15.71 -2.81
C ILE A 69 -2.38 -15.66 -3.56
N ASP A 70 -3.09 -16.79 -3.60
CA ASP A 70 -4.40 -16.89 -4.26
C ASP A 70 -5.53 -16.15 -3.52
N ASP A 71 -5.32 -15.80 -2.25
CA ASP A 71 -6.26 -14.99 -1.44
C ASP A 71 -6.00 -13.49 -1.55
N LEU A 72 -5.05 -13.07 -2.39
CA LEU A 72 -4.78 -11.67 -2.72
C LEU A 72 -5.54 -11.28 -3.99
N ASP A 73 -6.62 -10.53 -3.83
CA ASP A 73 -7.41 -10.03 -4.94
C ASP A 73 -6.87 -8.68 -5.43
N PHE A 74 -6.71 -8.54 -6.76
CA PHE A 74 -6.33 -7.27 -7.36
C PHE A 74 -7.44 -6.23 -7.14
N VAL A 75 -7.03 -5.04 -6.72
CA VAL A 75 -7.93 -3.92 -6.47
C VAL A 75 -7.76 -2.83 -7.51
N GLU A 76 -6.55 -2.30 -7.64
CA GLU A 76 -6.29 -1.10 -8.45
C GLU A 76 -4.79 -0.94 -8.74
N LEU A 77 -4.49 -0.32 -9.87
CA LEU A 77 -3.15 0.15 -10.24
C LEU A 77 -3.16 1.68 -10.34
N LEU A 78 -2.29 2.34 -9.58
CA LEU A 78 -1.99 3.75 -9.78
C LEU A 78 -0.68 3.90 -10.57
N HIS A 79 -0.72 4.63 -11.67
CA HIS A 79 0.47 5.16 -12.33
C HIS A 79 0.75 6.54 -11.73
N ARG A 80 1.64 6.58 -10.77
CA ARG A 80 1.84 7.73 -9.90
C ARG A 80 3.18 8.41 -10.15
N LYS A 81 3.14 9.72 -10.35
CA LYS A 81 4.31 10.58 -10.27
C LYS A 81 4.36 11.21 -8.88
N SER A 82 5.39 10.88 -8.10
CA SER A 82 5.54 11.41 -6.74
C SER A 82 6.13 12.82 -6.75
N MET A 83 6.06 13.51 -5.60
CA MET A 83 6.58 14.87 -5.43
C MET A 83 8.07 15.02 -5.74
N ASP A 84 8.86 13.96 -5.58
CA ASP A 84 10.29 13.91 -5.89
C ASP A 84 10.57 13.45 -7.34
N ASP A 85 9.58 13.55 -8.22
CA ASP A 85 9.62 13.17 -9.64
C ASP A 85 9.85 11.69 -9.93
N ARG A 86 9.88 10.82 -8.93
CA ARG A 86 9.91 9.37 -9.15
C ARG A 86 8.56 8.88 -9.68
N VAL A 87 8.61 7.91 -10.56
CA VAL A 87 7.40 7.32 -11.14
C VAL A 87 7.22 5.90 -10.60
N TYR A 88 6.01 5.64 -10.12
CA TYR A 88 5.61 4.38 -9.53
C TYR A 88 4.47 3.72 -10.29
N LEU A 89 4.52 2.41 -10.33
CA LEU A 89 3.35 1.55 -10.57
C LEU A 89 2.96 0.99 -9.21
N ASP A 90 1.97 1.60 -8.57
CA ASP A 90 1.47 1.20 -7.27
C ASP A 90 0.33 0.20 -7.45
N VAL A 91 0.53 -1.04 -7.02
CA VAL A 91 -0.43 -2.13 -7.18
C VAL A 91 -1.07 -2.46 -5.84
N PHE A 92 -2.38 -2.33 -5.75
CA PHE A 92 -3.16 -2.58 -4.54
C PHE A 92 -3.83 -3.94 -4.63
N PHE A 93 -3.62 -4.74 -3.58
CA PHE A 93 -4.30 -6.01 -3.36
C PHE A 93 -5.15 -5.94 -2.10
N GLN A 94 -6.20 -6.76 -2.04
CA GLN A 94 -7.03 -6.92 -0.84
C GLN A 94 -6.99 -8.38 -0.39
N ALA A 95 -6.90 -8.60 0.91
CA ALA A 95 -7.06 -9.89 1.55
C ALA A 95 -8.14 -9.83 2.63
N ARG A 96 -9.00 -10.85 2.66
CA ARG A 96 -10.03 -11.05 3.69
C ARG A 96 -9.82 -12.35 4.49
N LYS A 97 -8.83 -13.15 4.07
CA LYS A 97 -8.44 -14.42 4.71
C LYS A 97 -6.94 -14.39 4.95
N TRP A 98 -6.54 -14.76 6.14
CA TRP A 98 -5.14 -14.85 6.54
C TRP A 98 -4.97 -15.71 7.78
N GLU A 99 -3.71 -15.97 8.13
CA GLU A 99 -3.32 -16.64 9.37
C GLU A 99 -2.53 -15.69 10.26
N GLY A 100 -2.77 -15.78 11.58
CA GLY A 100 -2.05 -15.00 12.60
C GLY A 100 -2.78 -13.74 13.03
N GLU A 101 -2.22 -13.10 14.05
CA GLU A 101 -2.68 -11.82 14.58
C GLU A 101 -1.69 -10.73 14.21
N PRO A 102 -2.16 -9.55 13.75
CA PRO A 102 -1.24 -8.49 13.37
C PRO A 102 -0.54 -7.87 14.57
N GLY A 103 0.72 -7.56 14.37
CA GLY A 103 1.54 -6.86 15.34
C GLY A 103 2.69 -6.15 14.65
N ILE A 104 3.24 -5.14 15.31
CA ILE A 104 4.38 -4.39 14.80
C ILE A 104 5.61 -5.29 14.80
N GLN A 105 6.16 -5.57 13.62
CA GLN A 105 7.39 -6.36 13.44
C GLN A 105 8.62 -5.47 13.27
N GLU A 106 8.43 -4.24 12.78
CA GLU A 106 9.49 -3.27 12.53
C GLU A 106 9.25 -1.99 13.35
N PRO A 107 9.49 -2.03 14.69
CA PRO A 107 9.18 -0.89 15.58
C PRO A 107 9.99 0.37 15.27
N GLU A 108 11.12 0.24 14.58
CA GLU A 108 11.92 1.36 14.09
C GLU A 108 11.26 2.13 12.95
N LYS A 109 10.26 1.54 12.28
CA LYS A 109 9.55 2.15 11.15
C LYS A 109 8.05 2.37 11.39
N CYS A 110 7.49 1.70 12.39
CA CYS A 110 6.07 1.74 12.72
C CYS A 110 5.89 1.80 14.24
N ASN A 111 5.25 2.85 14.74
CA ASN A 111 5.08 3.04 16.19
C ASN A 111 3.65 2.90 16.68
N HIS A 112 2.69 2.61 15.79
CA HIS A 112 1.32 2.31 16.13
C HIS A 112 0.68 1.51 14.99
N MET A 113 -0.10 0.50 15.33
CA MET A 113 -0.82 -0.32 14.36
C MET A 113 -2.21 -0.62 14.92
N ALA A 114 -3.24 -0.41 14.11
CA ALA A 114 -4.62 -0.61 14.55
C ALA A 114 -5.55 -0.91 13.38
N TRP A 115 -6.71 -1.46 13.72
CA TRP A 115 -7.84 -1.60 12.82
C TRP A 115 -8.66 -0.31 12.81
N PHE A 116 -8.97 0.19 11.63
CA PHE A 116 -9.78 1.39 11.45
C PHE A 116 -11.04 1.04 10.66
N PRO A 117 -12.22 1.47 11.12
CA PRO A 117 -13.44 1.34 10.33
C PRO A 117 -13.26 2.00 8.96
N MET A 118 -13.72 1.32 7.91
CA MET A 118 -13.59 1.84 6.54
C MET A 118 -14.38 3.13 6.30
N ASP A 119 -15.35 3.44 7.15
CA ASP A 119 -16.12 4.69 7.14
C ASP A 119 -15.60 5.75 8.12
N ALA A 120 -14.54 5.45 8.87
CA ALA A 120 -13.92 6.35 9.85
C ALA A 120 -12.38 6.24 9.79
N LEU A 121 -11.81 6.43 8.59
CA LEU A 121 -10.36 6.38 8.37
C LEU A 121 -9.67 7.56 9.06
N PRO A 122 -8.39 7.40 9.50
CA PRO A 122 -7.64 8.49 10.10
C PRO A 122 -7.41 9.61 9.09
N ASP A 123 -7.42 10.87 9.57
CA ASP A 123 -7.17 12.05 8.72
C ASP A 123 -5.75 12.03 8.14
N MET A 124 -4.78 11.63 8.97
CA MET A 124 -3.37 11.50 8.59
C MET A 124 -3.12 10.16 7.90
N LEU A 125 -3.66 10.00 6.72
CA LEU A 125 -3.48 8.85 5.84
C LEU A 125 -2.66 9.24 4.62
N VAL A 126 -1.70 8.41 4.22
CA VAL A 126 -0.85 8.69 3.06
C VAL A 126 -1.71 9.01 1.83
N PRO A 127 -1.50 10.15 1.16
CA PRO A 127 -2.46 10.72 0.19
C PRO A 127 -2.86 9.79 -0.95
N HIS A 128 -1.93 9.12 -1.62
CA HIS A 128 -2.27 8.24 -2.73
C HIS A 128 -3.04 6.98 -2.27
N GLN A 129 -2.82 6.51 -1.06
CA GLN A 129 -3.59 5.42 -0.47
C GLN A 129 -5.00 5.88 -0.08
N LYS A 130 -5.13 7.12 0.39
CA LYS A 130 -6.43 7.75 0.70
C LYS A 130 -7.34 7.81 -0.54
N ILE A 131 -6.76 8.11 -1.71
CA ILE A 131 -7.50 8.11 -2.99
C ILE A 131 -8.13 6.72 -3.24
N VAL A 132 -7.36 5.65 -3.09
CA VAL A 132 -7.84 4.28 -3.31
C VAL A 132 -8.90 3.89 -2.28
N LEU A 133 -8.70 4.25 -1.01
CA LEU A 133 -9.63 3.88 0.07
C LEU A 133 -10.94 4.66 0.03
N ASN A 134 -10.94 5.90 -0.46
CA ASN A 134 -12.16 6.71 -0.55
C ASN A 134 -13.07 6.32 -1.72
N ASP A 135 -12.53 5.77 -2.80
CA ASP A 135 -13.26 5.46 -4.03
C ASP A 135 -13.78 4.02 -4.08
N ARG A 136 -14.47 3.60 -3.02
CA ARG A 136 -14.97 2.21 -2.91
C ARG A 136 -16.21 1.92 -3.76
N VAL A 137 -17.01 2.94 -4.06
CA VAL A 137 -18.29 2.78 -4.77
C VAL A 137 -18.09 2.74 -6.29
N ASP A 138 -17.26 3.63 -6.83
CA ASP A 138 -16.96 3.74 -8.26
C ASP A 138 -15.50 3.39 -8.56
N ARG A 139 -15.05 2.25 -8.02
CA ARG A 139 -13.66 1.84 -8.14
C ARG A 139 -13.25 1.61 -9.59
N LYS A 140 -12.22 2.34 -10.01
CA LYS A 140 -11.58 2.16 -11.31
C LYS A 140 -10.36 1.26 -11.14
N PRO A 141 -10.11 0.31 -12.05
CA PRO A 141 -8.95 -0.58 -11.95
C PRO A 141 -7.63 0.13 -12.22
N TYR A 142 -7.66 1.31 -12.84
CA TYR A 142 -6.48 2.08 -13.22
C TYR A 142 -6.72 3.58 -13.10
N ARG A 143 -5.74 4.28 -12.51
CA ARG A 143 -5.71 5.75 -12.47
C ARG A 143 -4.29 6.29 -12.62
N GLU A 144 -4.22 7.52 -13.15
CA GLU A 144 -3.00 8.31 -13.22
C GLU A 144 -3.06 9.42 -12.17
N VAL A 145 -2.03 9.53 -11.33
CA VAL A 145 -2.02 10.41 -10.15
C VAL A 145 -0.71 11.19 -10.09
N GLY A 146 -0.79 12.48 -9.78
CA GLY A 146 0.38 13.35 -9.61
C GLY A 146 1.00 13.88 -10.90
N TRP A 147 0.41 13.60 -12.07
CA TRP A 147 0.95 13.99 -13.38
C TRP A 147 0.65 15.44 -13.73
N MET A 148 -0.43 16.00 -13.21
CA MET A 148 -0.85 17.38 -13.50
C MET A 148 -0.34 18.41 -12.49
N GLY A 149 0.59 18.01 -11.60
CA GLY A 149 1.20 18.90 -10.62
C GLY A 149 0.30 19.35 -9.46
N ASN A 150 -0.89 18.79 -9.32
CA ASN A 150 -1.93 19.30 -8.43
C ASN A 150 -2.16 18.47 -7.17
N LEU A 151 -1.49 17.33 -7.02
CA LEU A 151 -1.70 16.44 -5.89
C LEU A 151 -0.38 16.19 -5.16
N ASP A 152 -0.44 16.42 -3.87
CA ASP A 152 0.61 16.09 -2.92
C ASP A 152 0.58 14.57 -2.62
N VAL A 153 1.13 13.76 -3.56
CA VAL A 153 1.07 12.29 -3.54
C VAL A 153 2.42 11.60 -3.54
#